data_f821042b9d7bb0568adb59859b37a0e7
#
_entry.id   f821042b9d7bb0568adb59859b37a0e7
#
_cell.length_a   1.000
_cell.length_b   1.000
_cell.length_c   1.000
_cell.angle_alpha   90.00
_cell.angle_beta   90.00
_cell.angle_gamma   90.00
#
_symmetry.space_group_name_H-M   'P 1'
#
loop_
_entity.id
_entity.type
_entity.pdbx_description
1 polymer ?
#
loop_
_entity_poly.entity_id
_entity_poly.type
_entity_poly.pdbx_seq_one_letter_code
_entity_poly.pdbx_strand_id
1 'polypeptide(L)'
;MMPVFEITKQATFDAAHHFPNEPEGSIYRRLHGHSFTVAATVRAEVLDDAHGWVADLGALERDLKAAAETLDHGLLNDHPGLELPSLEHLCLWFANRLRGDWPGLCRIEVARPTIHERCVLTL
;
A
#
# COMPACT_ATOMS: atom_id res chain seq x y z
N MET A 1 -25.45 17.60 -5.52
CA MET A 1 -24.24 16.76 -5.37
C MET A 1 -23.50 17.15 -4.10
N MET A 2 -23.24 16.20 -3.24
CA MET A 2 -22.50 16.45 -2.01
C MET A 2 -20.99 16.47 -2.30
N PRO A 3 -20.25 17.44 -1.75
CA PRO A 3 -18.80 17.41 -1.86
C PRO A 3 -18.21 16.19 -1.13
N VAL A 4 -17.14 15.66 -1.68
CA VAL A 4 -16.42 14.53 -1.11
C VAL A 4 -15.00 14.96 -0.89
N PHE A 5 -14.48 14.67 0.28
CA PHE A 5 -13.08 14.93 0.63
C PHE A 5 -12.30 13.65 0.63
N GLU A 6 -11.09 13.69 0.11
CA GLU A 6 -10.14 12.60 0.19
C GLU A 6 -8.86 13.11 0.82
N ILE A 7 -8.34 12.38 1.79
CA ILE A 7 -7.02 12.64 2.36
C ILE A 7 -6.13 11.43 2.12
N THR A 8 -4.85 11.68 1.89
CA THR A 8 -3.91 10.62 1.54
C THR A 8 -2.65 10.73 2.40
N LYS A 9 -2.18 9.59 2.87
CA LYS A 9 -0.88 9.48 3.54
C LYS A 9 -0.03 8.48 2.79
N GLN A 10 1.28 8.74 2.75
CA GLN A 10 2.23 7.89 2.06
C GLN A 10 3.31 7.41 3.02
N ALA A 11 3.75 6.18 2.84
CA ALA A 11 4.90 5.60 3.54
C ALA A 11 5.81 4.92 2.51
N THR A 12 7.03 4.61 2.94
CA THR A 12 8.03 3.94 2.10
C THR A 12 8.51 2.68 2.76
N PHE A 13 8.95 1.71 1.96
CA PHE A 13 9.64 0.52 2.43
C PHE A 13 10.54 -0.02 1.32
N ASP A 14 11.60 -0.70 1.72
CA ASP A 14 12.53 -1.35 0.80
C ASP A 14 12.40 -2.85 1.03
N ALA A 15 12.22 -3.62 -0.05
CA ALA A 15 12.02 -5.05 0.08
C ALA A 15 12.54 -5.79 -1.14
N ALA A 16 12.92 -7.04 -0.92
CA ALA A 16 13.31 -7.97 -1.97
C ALA A 16 12.13 -8.81 -2.40
N HIS A 17 12.14 -9.24 -3.63
CA HIS A 17 11.17 -10.18 -4.16
C HIS A 17 11.70 -10.94 -5.37
N HIS A 18 10.97 -11.97 -5.76
CA HIS A 18 11.18 -12.68 -7.02
C HIS A 18 9.86 -13.32 -7.47
N PHE A 19 9.76 -13.62 -8.75
CA PHE A 19 8.57 -14.27 -9.33
C PHE A 19 8.95 -15.70 -9.71
N PRO A 20 8.70 -16.68 -8.82
CA PRO A 20 9.20 -18.05 -9.01
C PRO A 20 8.55 -18.80 -10.18
N ASN A 21 7.37 -18.35 -10.64
CA ASN A 21 6.64 -18.99 -11.74
C ASN A 21 7.09 -18.51 -13.12
N GLU A 22 7.98 -17.52 -13.18
CA GLU A 22 8.51 -17.04 -14.45
C GLU A 22 9.55 -18.00 -15.02
N PRO A 23 9.75 -18.00 -16.36
CA PRO A 23 10.74 -18.87 -16.99
C PRO A 23 12.14 -18.67 -16.44
N GLU A 24 12.90 -19.76 -16.41
CA GLU A 24 14.32 -19.71 -16.09
C GLU A 24 15.02 -18.73 -17.03
N GLY A 25 15.88 -17.87 -16.48
CA GLY A 25 16.55 -16.81 -17.23
C GLY A 25 15.80 -15.47 -17.25
N SER A 26 14.51 -15.43 -16.88
CA SER A 26 13.78 -14.19 -16.75
C SER A 26 14.36 -13.35 -15.62
N ILE A 27 14.46 -12.03 -15.85
CA ILE A 27 14.91 -11.11 -14.79
C ILE A 27 13.92 -11.06 -13.63
N TYR A 28 12.63 -11.32 -13.88
CA TYR A 28 11.61 -11.34 -12.84
C TYR A 28 11.77 -12.53 -11.88
N ARG A 29 12.37 -13.60 -12.32
CA ARG A 29 12.64 -14.76 -11.49
C ARG A 29 13.82 -14.55 -10.54
N ARG A 30 14.71 -13.62 -10.86
CA ARG A 30 15.88 -13.32 -10.05
C ARG A 30 15.47 -12.63 -8.75
N LEU A 31 16.16 -13.00 -7.68
CA LEU A 31 16.03 -12.27 -6.43
C LEU A 31 16.60 -10.87 -6.61
N HIS A 32 15.78 -9.87 -6.35
CA HIS A 32 16.17 -8.47 -6.46
C HIS A 32 15.30 -7.62 -5.52
N GLY A 33 15.62 -6.36 -5.38
CA GLY A 33 14.92 -5.47 -4.46
C GLY A 33 14.55 -4.15 -5.12
N HIS A 34 13.59 -3.49 -4.50
CA HIS A 34 13.12 -2.16 -4.89
C HIS A 34 12.84 -1.30 -3.68
N SER A 35 12.88 0.00 -3.88
CA SER A 35 12.25 0.96 -2.97
C SER A 35 10.80 1.12 -3.40
N PHE A 36 9.89 0.91 -2.46
CA PHE A 36 8.45 1.03 -2.68
C PHE A 36 7.89 2.24 -1.96
N THR A 37 6.83 2.80 -2.52
CA THR A 37 5.95 3.72 -1.80
C THR A 37 4.57 3.12 -1.73
N VAL A 38 3.87 3.37 -0.63
CA VAL A 38 2.46 3.00 -0.48
C VAL A 38 1.69 4.21 -0.01
N ALA A 39 0.57 4.51 -0.68
CA ALA A 39 -0.32 5.60 -0.33
C ALA A 39 -1.70 5.05 -0.01
N ALA A 40 -2.25 5.49 1.12
CA ALA A 40 -3.60 5.13 1.55
C ALA A 40 -4.47 6.37 1.53
N THR A 41 -5.63 6.29 0.87
CA THR A 41 -6.59 7.39 0.74
C THR A 41 -7.87 7.03 1.46
N VAL A 42 -8.31 7.94 2.32
CA VAL A 42 -9.56 7.83 3.08
C VAL A 42 -10.50 8.95 2.63
N ARG A 43 -11.77 8.62 2.41
CA ARG A 43 -12.75 9.59 1.93
C ARG A 43 -13.91 9.73 2.89
N ALA A 44 -14.51 10.91 2.92
CA ALA A 44 -15.73 11.17 3.64
C ALA A 44 -16.48 12.34 3.02
N GLU A 45 -17.80 12.32 3.16
CA GLU A 45 -18.67 13.43 2.78
C GLU A 45 -18.88 14.38 3.95
N VAL A 46 -18.78 13.86 5.20
CA VAL A 46 -19.01 14.62 6.43
C VAL A 46 -17.70 14.71 7.17
N LEU A 47 -17.33 15.93 7.58
CA LEU A 47 -16.14 16.17 8.36
C LEU A 47 -16.45 16.04 9.86
N ASP A 48 -15.44 15.67 10.63
CA ASP A 48 -15.51 15.68 12.09
C ASP A 48 -15.72 17.12 12.58
N ASP A 49 -16.80 17.34 13.35
CA ASP A 49 -17.17 18.67 13.81
C ASP A 49 -16.10 19.29 14.74
N ALA A 50 -15.43 18.48 15.54
CA ALA A 50 -14.44 18.98 16.48
C ALA A 50 -13.13 19.42 15.82
N HIS A 51 -12.74 18.76 14.73
CA HIS A 51 -11.44 18.96 14.11
C HIS A 51 -11.53 19.54 12.69
N GLY A 52 -12.67 19.40 12.01
CA GLY A 52 -12.82 19.85 10.63
C GLY A 52 -12.08 18.98 9.61
N TRP A 53 -11.82 17.72 9.93
CA TRP A 53 -11.09 16.81 9.04
C TRP A 53 -11.89 15.56 8.68
N VAL A 54 -11.43 14.86 7.64
CA VAL A 54 -11.94 13.54 7.25
C VAL A 54 -11.58 12.51 8.31
N ALA A 55 -10.31 12.52 8.71
CA ALA A 55 -9.75 11.61 9.69
C ALA A 55 -8.42 12.17 10.17
N ASP A 56 -7.88 11.59 11.26
CA ASP A 56 -6.59 11.97 11.81
C ASP A 56 -5.47 11.40 10.93
N LEU A 57 -4.76 12.27 10.21
CA LEU A 57 -3.62 11.88 9.36
C LEU A 57 -2.49 11.27 10.17
N GLY A 58 -2.29 11.69 11.40
CA GLY A 58 -1.27 11.09 12.29
C GLY A 58 -1.60 9.64 12.63
N ALA A 59 -2.87 9.33 12.85
CA ALA A 59 -3.32 7.96 13.10
C ALA A 59 -3.19 7.10 11.84
N LEU A 60 -3.53 7.65 10.68
CA LEU A 60 -3.36 6.95 9.41
C LEU A 60 -1.88 6.68 9.13
N GLU A 61 -1.02 7.65 9.41
CA GLU A 61 0.44 7.49 9.27
C GLU A 61 0.94 6.35 10.16
N ARG A 62 0.53 6.31 11.41
CA ARG A 62 0.94 5.27 12.35
C ARG A 62 0.57 3.88 11.83
N ASP A 63 -0.66 3.69 11.39
CA ASP A 63 -1.14 2.38 10.93
C ASP A 63 -0.49 1.98 9.61
N LEU A 64 -0.33 2.95 8.69
CA LEU A 64 0.30 2.69 7.39
C LEU A 64 1.79 2.35 7.56
N LYS A 65 2.50 3.09 8.41
CA LYS A 65 3.91 2.81 8.70
C LYS A 65 4.09 1.45 9.35
N ALA A 66 3.22 1.09 10.30
CA ALA A 66 3.29 -0.22 10.94
C ALA A 66 3.12 -1.34 9.91
N ALA A 67 2.21 -1.19 8.97
CA ALA A 67 2.03 -2.15 7.89
C ALA A 67 3.29 -2.21 7.00
N ALA A 68 3.81 -1.06 6.58
CA ALA A 68 5.00 -0.99 5.74
C ALA A 68 6.23 -1.60 6.44
N GLU A 69 6.41 -1.35 7.73
CA GLU A 69 7.51 -1.89 8.52
C GLU A 69 7.50 -3.42 8.57
N THR A 70 6.32 -4.05 8.50
CA THR A 70 6.22 -5.51 8.42
C THR A 70 6.95 -6.07 7.21
N LEU A 71 6.95 -5.33 6.11
CA LEU A 71 7.56 -5.75 4.84
C LEU A 71 8.98 -5.22 4.66
N ASP A 72 9.33 -4.16 5.39
CA ASP A 72 10.58 -3.44 5.19
C ASP A 72 11.81 -4.31 5.49
N HIS A 73 12.81 -4.21 4.62
CA HIS A 73 14.07 -4.96 4.73
C HIS A 73 13.88 -6.49 4.77
N GLY A 74 12.81 -6.99 4.15
CA GLY A 74 12.53 -8.42 4.10
C GLY A 74 12.30 -8.92 2.69
N LEU A 75 11.96 -10.20 2.60
CA LEU A 75 11.57 -10.86 1.36
C LEU A 75 10.06 -10.93 1.30
N LEU A 76 9.46 -10.25 0.31
CA LEU A 76 8.01 -10.19 0.17
C LEU A 76 7.39 -11.57 0.06
N ASN A 77 8.04 -12.47 -0.66
CA ASN A 77 7.55 -13.84 -0.89
C ASN A 77 7.30 -14.64 0.39
N ASP A 78 7.93 -14.26 1.51
CA ASP A 78 7.75 -14.95 2.79
C ASP A 78 6.45 -14.60 3.50
N HIS A 79 5.73 -13.60 3.01
CA HIS A 79 4.50 -13.14 3.64
C HIS A 79 3.28 -13.80 3.02
N PRO A 80 2.33 -14.31 3.83
CA PRO A 80 1.07 -14.85 3.30
C PRO A 80 0.33 -13.82 2.44
N GLY A 81 -0.09 -14.24 1.25
CA GLY A 81 -0.72 -13.38 0.28
C GLY A 81 0.24 -12.73 -0.71
N LEU A 82 1.55 -12.82 -0.46
CA LEU A 82 2.58 -12.23 -1.31
C LEU A 82 3.51 -13.27 -1.93
N GLU A 83 3.04 -14.50 -2.08
CA GLU A 83 3.77 -15.58 -2.75
C GLU A 83 4.09 -15.22 -4.21
N LEU A 84 3.18 -14.42 -4.82
CA LEU A 84 3.40 -13.77 -6.10
C LEU A 84 3.38 -12.26 -5.83
N PRO A 85 4.52 -11.64 -5.52
CA PRO A 85 4.57 -10.31 -4.94
C PRO A 85 4.51 -9.19 -5.99
N SER A 86 3.44 -9.15 -6.76
CA SER A 86 3.14 -8.10 -7.72
C SER A 86 2.69 -6.83 -7.01
N LEU A 87 2.69 -5.71 -7.72
CA LEU A 87 2.12 -4.45 -7.21
C LEU A 87 0.65 -4.63 -6.84
N GLU A 88 -0.09 -5.40 -7.65
CA GLU A 88 -1.51 -5.69 -7.42
C GLU A 88 -1.73 -6.45 -6.10
N HIS A 89 -0.96 -7.49 -5.86
CA HIS A 89 -1.04 -8.24 -4.60
C HIS A 89 -0.60 -7.41 -3.40
N LEU A 90 0.39 -6.55 -3.57
CA LEU A 90 0.78 -5.60 -2.53
C LEU A 90 -0.37 -4.64 -2.19
N CYS A 91 -1.08 -4.11 -3.19
CA CYS A 91 -2.26 -3.28 -2.95
C CYS A 91 -3.31 -4.02 -2.12
N LEU A 92 -3.62 -5.26 -2.46
CA LEU A 92 -4.57 -6.08 -1.72
C LEU A 92 -4.09 -6.34 -0.29
N TRP A 93 -2.82 -6.63 -0.12
CA TRP A 93 -2.23 -6.89 1.19
C TRP A 93 -2.39 -5.67 2.13
N PHE A 94 -2.07 -4.47 1.64
CA PHE A 94 -2.24 -3.26 2.43
C PHE A 94 -3.71 -2.96 2.71
N ALA A 95 -4.58 -3.11 1.72
CA ALA A 95 -6.02 -2.88 1.89
C ALA A 95 -6.59 -3.79 2.97
N ASN A 96 -6.23 -5.07 2.95
CA ASN A 96 -6.72 -6.03 3.93
C ASN A 96 -6.25 -5.73 5.35
N ARG A 97 -5.08 -5.14 5.50
CA ARG A 97 -4.58 -4.76 6.83
C ARG A 97 -5.24 -3.50 7.38
N LEU A 98 -5.64 -2.59 6.51
CA LEU A 98 -6.10 -1.27 6.94
C LEU A 98 -7.63 -1.14 7.00
N ARG A 99 -8.35 -1.85 6.13
CA ARG A 99 -9.80 -1.61 5.96
C ARG A 99 -10.62 -1.80 7.22
N GLY A 100 -10.21 -2.71 8.12
CA GLY A 100 -10.95 -2.97 9.35
C GLY A 100 -11.01 -1.76 10.28
N ASP A 101 -9.91 -1.03 10.40
CA ASP A 101 -9.81 0.16 11.24
C ASP A 101 -10.12 1.44 10.47
N TRP A 102 -10.18 1.37 9.15
CA TRP A 102 -10.38 2.52 8.26
C TRP A 102 -11.53 2.27 7.29
N PRO A 103 -12.79 2.35 7.76
CA PRO A 103 -13.94 2.06 6.89
C PRO A 103 -14.08 3.03 5.71
N GLY A 104 -13.52 4.23 5.82
CA GLY A 104 -13.47 5.19 4.72
C GLY A 104 -12.35 4.98 3.72
N LEU A 105 -11.52 3.95 3.91
CA LEU A 105 -10.44 3.64 2.98
C LEU A 105 -11.01 3.38 1.58
N CYS A 106 -10.59 4.17 0.60
CA CYS A 106 -11.14 4.09 -0.76
C CYS A 106 -10.10 3.76 -1.82
N ARG A 107 -8.82 3.91 -1.50
CA ARG A 107 -7.77 3.66 -2.50
C ARG A 107 -6.45 3.32 -1.82
N ILE A 108 -5.76 2.35 -2.39
CA ILE A 108 -4.35 2.04 -2.09
C ILE A 108 -3.57 2.19 -3.39
N GLU A 109 -2.44 2.85 -3.32
CA GLU A 109 -1.49 2.92 -4.44
C GLU A 109 -0.15 2.40 -3.97
N VAL A 110 0.42 1.43 -4.68
CA VAL A 110 1.77 0.93 -4.43
C VAL A 110 2.61 1.22 -5.66
N ALA A 111 3.78 1.79 -5.46
CA ALA A 111 4.65 2.21 -6.54
C ALA A 111 6.09 1.75 -6.33
N ARG A 112 6.79 1.57 -7.44
CA ARG A 112 8.25 1.45 -7.53
C ARG A 112 8.75 2.70 -8.25
N PRO A 113 8.94 3.82 -7.53
CA PRO A 113 9.18 5.11 -8.18
C PRO A 113 10.48 5.18 -8.99
N THR A 114 11.50 4.42 -8.60
CA THR A 114 12.79 4.42 -9.30
C THR A 114 12.72 3.84 -10.71
N ILE A 115 11.71 3.03 -10.99
CA ILE A 115 11.47 2.44 -12.31
C ILE A 115 10.13 2.85 -12.91
N HIS A 116 9.49 3.88 -12.31
CA HIS A 116 8.31 4.53 -12.87
C HIS A 116 7.09 3.62 -13.03
N GLU A 117 6.86 2.74 -12.05
CA GLU A 117 5.73 1.80 -12.05
C GLU A 117 4.84 2.04 -10.85
N ARG A 118 3.53 1.91 -11.03
CA ARG A 118 2.58 1.99 -9.92
C ARG A 118 1.31 1.22 -10.24
N CYS A 119 0.61 0.82 -9.18
CA CYS A 119 -0.69 0.18 -9.26
C CYS A 119 -1.62 0.87 -8.28
N VAL A 120 -2.85 1.13 -8.71
CA VAL A 120 -3.90 1.71 -7.86
C VAL A 120 -5.01 0.69 -7.71
N LEU A 121 -5.36 0.39 -6.46
CA LEU A 121 -6.54 -0.40 -6.12
C LEU A 121 -7.62 0.56 -5.64
N THR A 122 -8.78 0.54 -6.28
CA THR A 122 -9.96 1.30 -5.87
C THR A 122 -10.92 0.37 -5.14
N LEU A 123 -11.32 0.78 -3.94
CA LEU A 123 -12.21 0.01 -3.06
C LEU A 123 -13.64 0.50 -3.10
#